data_f3bc824090965b96083960b32659c044
#
_entry.id   f3bc824090965b96083960b32659c044
#
_cell.length_a   1.000
_cell.length_b   1.000
_cell.length_c   1.000
_cell.angle_alpha   90.00
_cell.angle_beta   90.00
_cell.angle_gamma   90.00
#
_symmetry.space_group_name_H-M   'P 1'
#
loop_
_entity.id
_entity.type
_entity.pdbx_description
1 polymer ?
#
loop_
_entity_poly.entity_id
_entity_poly.type
_entity_poly.pdbx_seq_one_letter_code
_entity_poly.pdbx_strand_id
1 'polypeptide(L)'
;MNKKLIFKILGIILGIEGVSLLIPFVIALVCRENTAVFGVTALLCLAVGLPLSRLHTAKSRLQNRDGYVAVALGWIVLSAFGALPYALSGCCGYVDALFETVSGFTTTGASIFGAPASLPRGIQLWRALTQWLGGMGVLVLLLALMPKLGEGSVNLMKAESPGPISSKLLPRTNDTAKMLYSIYILLTAAETLALRAARMPWFDAVTTALTTISTGGFSVRNESIAYYQSSAVNWIIVVFMFVSSVNFTLLFLAGTRRWREVLRSDELRVYSGIVFGSSALIALDLVLKTGRSVGSAIEHAAFQVTTLISTTGYCTEDFDLWPQFSRLVLLIVMFAGGCAGSTAGGIKVSRIVLLFKGLKRDLRRILHTREVRPITLDGQRVEEDTISSVSLFFFAYMIILFFSALIVSLDELDFTSAFTASLTCISNVGPGLGLVGPTCNFGFLSPLSKLVLSFTMLLGRLEIMPLLVLFLPSVWWKK
;
A
#
# COMPACT_ATOMS: atom_id res chain seq x y z
N MET A 1 17.09 24.40 1.95
CA MET A 1 17.01 22.94 2.21
C MET A 1 17.98 22.57 3.33
N ASN A 2 17.49 21.90 4.36
CA ASN A 2 18.32 21.46 5.48
C ASN A 2 18.88 20.04 5.23
N LYS A 3 19.97 19.98 4.44
CA LYS A 3 20.60 18.70 4.07
C LYS A 3 20.97 17.84 5.29
N LYS A 4 21.51 18.44 6.37
CA LYS A 4 21.91 17.70 7.58
C LYS A 4 20.72 17.01 8.25
N LEU A 5 19.55 17.66 8.27
CA LEU A 5 18.34 17.07 8.86
C LEU A 5 17.79 15.91 7.99
N ILE A 6 17.83 16.06 6.66
CA ILE A 6 17.43 14.99 5.74
C ILE A 6 18.35 13.77 5.96
N PHE A 7 19.67 13.93 5.95
CA PHE A 7 20.60 12.82 6.21
C PHE A 7 20.39 12.18 7.58
N LYS A 8 20.07 12.98 8.61
CA LYS A 8 19.73 12.43 9.93
C LYS A 8 18.48 11.54 9.88
N ILE A 9 17.42 11.97 9.17
CA ILE A 9 16.20 11.18 9.00
C ILE A 9 16.50 9.88 8.25
N LEU A 10 17.28 9.95 7.16
CA LEU A 10 17.71 8.76 6.42
C LEU A 10 18.50 7.78 7.30
N GLY A 11 19.39 8.32 8.14
CA GLY A 11 20.15 7.50 9.09
C GLY A 11 19.27 6.76 10.10
N ILE A 12 18.22 7.40 10.59
CA ILE A 12 17.27 6.78 11.52
C ILE A 12 16.44 5.70 10.82
N ILE A 13 15.99 5.96 9.57
CA ILE A 13 15.25 4.99 8.76
C ILE A 13 16.10 3.72 8.54
N LEU A 14 17.36 3.87 8.14
CA LEU A 14 18.29 2.74 8.00
C LEU A 14 18.53 2.02 9.33
N GLY A 15 18.57 2.76 10.43
CA GLY A 15 18.67 2.16 11.77
C GLY A 15 17.47 1.28 12.11
N ILE A 16 16.25 1.74 11.80
CA ILE A 16 15.01 0.97 11.97
C ILE A 16 15.05 -0.30 11.09
N GLU A 17 15.46 -0.17 9.84
CA GLU A 17 15.59 -1.29 8.92
C GLU A 17 16.61 -2.32 9.42
N GLY A 18 17.79 -1.87 9.83
CA GLY A 18 18.85 -2.74 10.39
C GLY A 18 18.38 -3.51 11.62
N VAL A 19 17.61 -2.88 12.51
CA VAL A 19 17.01 -3.55 13.67
C VAL A 19 15.91 -4.54 13.23
N SER A 20 15.10 -4.18 12.25
CA SER A 20 14.03 -5.07 11.74
C SER A 20 14.57 -6.33 11.09
N LEU A 21 15.76 -6.28 10.48
CA LEU A 21 16.46 -7.44 9.91
C LEU A 21 16.90 -8.47 10.94
N LEU A 22 16.96 -8.11 12.23
CA LEU A 22 17.25 -9.08 13.30
C LEU A 22 16.13 -10.11 13.46
N ILE A 23 14.89 -9.81 13.08
CA ILE A 23 13.77 -10.74 13.18
C ILE A 23 13.96 -11.91 12.18
N PRO A 24 14.11 -11.68 10.86
CA PRO A 24 14.40 -12.76 9.91
C PRO A 24 15.75 -13.43 10.17
N PHE A 25 16.76 -12.73 10.73
CA PHE A 25 18.02 -13.33 11.18
C PHE A 25 17.79 -14.43 12.22
N VAL A 26 16.95 -14.18 13.24
CA VAL A 26 16.62 -15.17 14.26
C VAL A 26 15.87 -16.36 13.65
N ILE A 27 14.93 -16.14 12.73
CA ILE A 27 14.22 -17.23 12.07
C ILE A 27 15.17 -18.06 11.20
N ALA A 28 16.07 -17.42 10.44
CA ALA A 28 17.09 -18.13 9.67
C ALA A 28 18.01 -18.97 10.57
N LEU A 29 18.36 -18.47 11.76
CA LEU A 29 19.14 -19.21 12.76
C LEU A 29 18.39 -20.46 13.24
N VAL A 30 17.11 -20.31 13.60
CA VAL A 30 16.25 -21.41 14.08
C VAL A 30 16.05 -22.46 12.98
N CYS A 31 15.87 -22.02 11.73
CA CYS A 31 15.67 -22.90 10.58
C CYS A 31 16.99 -23.45 10.01
N ARG A 32 18.15 -23.08 10.56
CA ARG A 32 19.50 -23.46 10.08
C ARG A 32 19.77 -23.02 8.64
N GLU A 33 19.24 -21.86 8.27
CA GLU A 33 19.48 -21.22 6.97
C GLU A 33 20.69 -20.30 7.02
N ASN A 34 21.09 -19.71 5.89
CA ASN A 34 22.22 -18.80 5.82
C ASN A 34 21.90 -17.45 6.54
N THR A 35 22.37 -17.32 7.77
CA THR A 35 22.17 -16.13 8.61
C THR A 35 23.05 -14.94 8.18
N ALA A 36 24.17 -15.20 7.48
CA ALA A 36 25.10 -14.15 7.07
C ALA A 36 24.43 -13.09 6.20
N VAL A 37 23.46 -13.50 5.39
CA VAL A 37 22.68 -12.60 4.52
C VAL A 37 22.04 -11.46 5.31
N PHE A 38 21.33 -11.79 6.37
CA PHE A 38 20.66 -10.79 7.22
C PHE A 38 21.63 -10.04 8.12
N GLY A 39 22.63 -10.75 8.65
CA GLY A 39 23.68 -10.17 9.52
C GLY A 39 24.51 -9.10 8.80
N VAL A 40 24.99 -9.40 7.59
CA VAL A 40 25.77 -8.44 6.77
C VAL A 40 24.90 -7.24 6.39
N THR A 41 23.66 -7.46 5.95
CA THR A 41 22.75 -6.36 5.59
C THR A 41 22.45 -5.48 6.81
N ALA A 42 22.15 -6.07 7.96
CA ALA A 42 21.90 -5.32 9.20
C ALA A 42 23.12 -4.49 9.61
N LEU A 43 24.32 -5.05 9.52
CA LEU A 43 25.57 -4.34 9.79
C LEU A 43 25.79 -3.18 8.83
N LEU A 44 25.54 -3.35 7.54
CA LEU A 44 25.64 -2.28 6.55
C LEU A 44 24.63 -1.15 6.83
N CYS A 45 23.37 -1.49 7.11
CA CYS A 45 22.35 -0.52 7.50
C CYS A 45 22.76 0.27 8.76
N LEU A 46 23.29 -0.40 9.77
CA LEU A 46 23.73 0.24 11.02
C LEU A 46 25.03 1.04 10.82
N ALA A 47 25.99 0.53 10.05
CA ALA A 47 27.25 1.22 9.76
C ALA A 47 27.04 2.56 9.02
N VAL A 48 26.06 2.63 8.13
CA VAL A 48 25.67 3.86 7.44
C VAL A 48 24.68 4.68 8.29
N GLY A 49 23.71 4.02 8.88
CA GLY A 49 22.60 4.65 9.60
C GLY A 49 23.02 5.36 10.89
N LEU A 50 23.89 4.71 11.72
CA LEU A 50 24.28 5.29 13.00
C LEU A 50 25.06 6.60 12.88
N PRO A 51 26.09 6.73 12.02
CA PRO A 51 26.78 8.01 11.83
C PRO A 51 25.83 9.11 11.34
N LEU A 52 24.98 8.80 10.37
CA LEU A 52 24.01 9.76 9.84
C LEU A 52 22.98 10.22 10.89
N SER A 53 22.50 9.30 11.73
CA SER A 53 21.53 9.60 12.79
C SER A 53 22.09 10.51 13.89
N ARG A 54 23.41 10.50 14.11
CA ARG A 54 24.12 11.31 15.11
C ARG A 54 24.47 12.72 14.64
N LEU A 55 24.16 13.09 13.39
CA LEU A 55 24.41 14.42 12.87
C LEU A 55 23.75 15.49 13.75
N HIS A 56 24.54 16.43 14.25
CA HIS A 56 24.03 17.58 14.98
C HIS A 56 23.29 18.53 14.03
N THR A 57 22.01 18.69 14.29
CA THR A 57 21.18 19.66 13.58
C THR A 57 20.83 20.81 14.52
N ALA A 58 21.16 22.04 14.14
CA ALA A 58 20.63 23.20 14.84
C ALA A 58 19.08 23.13 14.83
N LYS A 59 18.40 23.70 15.85
CA LYS A 59 16.94 23.75 15.93
C LYS A 59 16.37 24.52 14.73
N SER A 60 16.28 23.90 13.56
CA SER A 60 15.67 24.49 12.38
C SER A 60 14.32 23.82 12.12
N ARG A 61 13.32 24.65 11.86
CA ARG A 61 11.98 24.17 11.45
C ARG A 61 12.10 23.39 10.14
N LEU A 62 11.52 22.23 10.08
CA LEU A 62 11.38 21.42 8.88
C LEU A 62 10.38 22.14 7.96
N GLN A 63 10.83 22.63 6.81
CA GLN A 63 9.94 23.19 5.80
C GLN A 63 9.21 22.05 5.08
N ASN A 64 8.02 22.32 4.52
CA ASN A 64 7.25 21.32 3.76
C ASN A 64 8.11 20.65 2.67
N ARG A 65 8.92 21.45 1.95
CA ARG A 65 9.87 20.98 0.94
C ARG A 65 10.85 19.93 1.49
N ASP A 66 11.45 20.19 2.64
CA ASP A 66 12.45 19.29 3.24
C ASP A 66 11.78 17.96 3.67
N GLY A 67 10.49 18.02 4.07
CA GLY A 67 9.67 16.86 4.39
C GLY A 67 9.47 15.97 3.17
N TYR A 68 9.00 16.52 2.05
CA TYR A 68 8.81 15.75 0.81
C TYR A 68 10.10 15.09 0.30
N VAL A 69 11.22 15.82 0.31
CA VAL A 69 12.52 15.28 -0.10
C VAL A 69 12.98 14.16 0.86
N ALA A 70 12.81 14.33 2.17
CA ALA A 70 13.20 13.32 3.15
C ALA A 70 12.36 12.03 3.01
N VAL A 71 11.06 12.17 2.75
CA VAL A 71 10.16 11.03 2.49
C VAL A 71 10.60 10.30 1.24
N ALA A 72 10.68 10.98 0.11
CA ALA A 72 10.98 10.33 -1.16
C ALA A 72 12.37 9.66 -1.18
N LEU A 73 13.41 10.34 -0.67
CA LEU A 73 14.74 9.73 -0.53
C LEU A 73 14.74 8.59 0.49
N GLY A 74 13.96 8.70 1.56
CA GLY A 74 13.82 7.65 2.57
C GLY A 74 13.32 6.34 1.97
N TRP A 75 12.30 6.39 1.15
CA TRP A 75 11.74 5.22 0.47
C TRP A 75 12.71 4.61 -0.53
N ILE A 76 13.43 5.45 -1.31
CA ILE A 76 14.44 4.97 -2.26
C ILE A 76 15.59 4.27 -1.52
N VAL A 77 16.13 4.89 -0.46
CA VAL A 77 17.26 4.32 0.31
C VAL A 77 16.83 3.05 1.04
N LEU A 78 15.66 3.05 1.69
CA LEU A 78 15.07 1.87 2.34
C LEU A 78 14.95 0.71 1.35
N SER A 79 14.43 0.96 0.15
CA SER A 79 14.28 -0.10 -0.86
C SER A 79 15.62 -0.60 -1.39
N ALA A 80 16.61 0.27 -1.53
CA ALA A 80 17.94 -0.12 -2.00
C ALA A 80 18.68 -1.02 -1.00
N PHE A 81 18.60 -0.72 0.30
CA PHE A 81 19.23 -1.56 1.33
C PHE A 81 18.41 -2.83 1.60
N GLY A 82 17.08 -2.74 1.63
CA GLY A 82 16.19 -3.89 1.82
C GLY A 82 16.22 -4.91 0.69
N ALA A 83 16.78 -4.57 -0.49
CA ALA A 83 17.03 -5.48 -1.59
C ALA A 83 18.25 -6.40 -1.36
N LEU A 84 19.18 -5.99 -0.48
CA LEU A 84 20.41 -6.74 -0.25
C LEU A 84 20.21 -8.19 0.24
N PRO A 85 19.26 -8.49 1.14
CA PRO A 85 19.01 -9.88 1.53
C PRO A 85 18.68 -10.80 0.38
N TYR A 86 17.88 -10.35 -0.60
CA TYR A 86 17.54 -11.17 -1.77
C TYR A 86 18.73 -11.38 -2.69
N ALA A 87 19.51 -10.33 -2.96
CA ALA A 87 20.68 -10.41 -3.82
C ALA A 87 21.81 -11.25 -3.17
N LEU A 88 22.09 -11.05 -1.88
CA LEU A 88 23.13 -11.79 -1.15
C LEU A 88 22.78 -13.26 -0.91
N SER A 89 21.47 -13.59 -0.86
CA SER A 89 21.04 -14.99 -0.77
C SER A 89 21.20 -15.76 -2.08
N GLY A 90 21.47 -15.05 -3.18
CA GLY A 90 21.54 -15.65 -4.52
C GLY A 90 20.19 -16.02 -5.11
N CYS A 91 19.06 -15.59 -4.51
CA CYS A 91 17.72 -15.90 -5.00
C CYS A 91 17.43 -15.18 -6.33
N CYS A 92 17.99 -13.99 -6.55
CA CYS A 92 17.77 -13.20 -7.78
C CYS A 92 18.86 -12.13 -7.97
N GLY A 93 18.89 -11.53 -9.17
CA GLY A 93 19.74 -10.37 -9.47
C GLY A 93 19.31 -9.12 -8.69
N TYR A 94 20.19 -8.09 -8.59
CA TYR A 94 19.89 -6.89 -7.78
C TYR A 94 18.70 -6.08 -8.31
N VAL A 95 18.47 -5.99 -9.62
CA VAL A 95 17.30 -5.30 -10.20
C VAL A 95 16.01 -6.01 -9.79
N ASP A 96 16.01 -7.34 -9.83
CA ASP A 96 14.89 -8.16 -9.39
C ASP A 96 14.66 -8.02 -7.89
N ALA A 97 15.72 -8.05 -7.10
CA ALA A 97 15.69 -7.82 -5.65
C ALA A 97 15.13 -6.43 -5.31
N LEU A 98 15.50 -5.40 -6.08
CA LEU A 98 14.98 -4.05 -5.91
C LEU A 98 13.48 -3.99 -6.22
N PHE A 99 13.04 -4.61 -7.32
CA PHE A 99 11.62 -4.70 -7.66
C PHE A 99 10.80 -5.36 -6.55
N GLU A 100 11.24 -6.54 -6.07
CA GLU A 100 10.59 -7.27 -4.98
C GLU A 100 10.53 -6.44 -3.70
N THR A 101 11.61 -5.74 -3.37
CA THR A 101 11.69 -4.91 -2.16
C THR A 101 10.83 -3.66 -2.25
N VAL A 102 10.83 -2.98 -3.41
CA VAL A 102 9.93 -1.84 -3.65
C VAL A 102 8.49 -2.30 -3.55
N SER A 103 8.14 -3.42 -4.22
CA SER A 103 6.81 -4.02 -4.11
C SER A 103 6.45 -4.38 -2.66
N GLY A 104 7.40 -4.86 -1.88
CA GLY A 104 7.24 -5.11 -0.45
C GLY A 104 6.93 -3.85 0.32
N PHE A 105 7.83 -2.88 0.35
CA PHE A 105 7.65 -1.65 1.12
C PHE A 105 6.46 -0.81 0.66
N THR A 106 6.20 -0.72 -0.65
CA THR A 106 5.02 0.00 -1.16
C THR A 106 3.71 -0.78 -0.99
N THR A 107 3.79 -1.98 -0.41
CA THR A 107 2.64 -2.87 -0.22
C THR A 107 1.90 -3.20 -1.51
N THR A 108 2.63 -3.24 -2.63
CA THR A 108 2.04 -3.54 -3.95
C THR A 108 1.71 -5.03 -4.08
N GLY A 109 2.62 -5.93 -3.63
CA GLY A 109 2.38 -7.37 -3.75
C GLY A 109 2.74 -7.98 -5.11
N ALA A 110 3.18 -7.19 -6.08
CA ALA A 110 3.73 -7.71 -7.34
C ALA A 110 5.07 -8.43 -7.06
N SER A 111 5.21 -9.69 -7.49
CA SER A 111 6.37 -10.52 -7.18
C SER A 111 7.08 -11.01 -8.43
N ILE A 112 8.40 -11.10 -8.36
CA ILE A 112 9.21 -11.76 -9.39
C ILE A 112 9.28 -13.27 -9.19
N PHE A 113 8.93 -13.74 -7.99
CA PHE A 113 9.07 -15.17 -7.65
C PHE A 113 7.82 -15.95 -8.07
N GLY A 114 8.01 -16.93 -8.98
CA GLY A 114 6.94 -17.86 -9.36
C GLY A 114 6.69 -18.97 -8.34
N ALA A 115 7.66 -19.24 -7.46
CA ALA A 115 7.58 -20.28 -6.43
C ALA A 115 8.03 -19.76 -5.05
N PRO A 116 7.28 -18.86 -4.43
CA PRO A 116 7.64 -18.31 -3.12
C PRO A 116 7.77 -19.36 -2.01
N ALA A 117 7.10 -20.50 -2.13
CA ALA A 117 7.22 -21.60 -1.17
C ALA A 117 8.62 -22.24 -1.13
N SER A 118 9.40 -22.12 -2.20
CA SER A 118 10.77 -22.64 -2.27
C SER A 118 11.82 -21.72 -1.63
N LEU A 119 11.45 -20.47 -1.29
CA LEU A 119 12.36 -19.51 -0.68
C LEU A 119 12.67 -19.90 0.77
N PRO A 120 13.89 -19.60 1.27
CA PRO A 120 14.20 -19.72 2.70
C PRO A 120 13.18 -18.98 3.58
N ARG A 121 12.82 -19.54 4.74
CA ARG A 121 11.84 -18.94 5.65
C ARG A 121 12.25 -17.56 6.14
N GLY A 122 13.54 -17.31 6.34
CA GLY A 122 14.04 -15.97 6.65
C GLY A 122 13.70 -14.97 5.56
N ILE A 123 13.85 -15.32 4.27
CA ILE A 123 13.48 -14.48 3.13
C ILE A 123 11.96 -14.32 3.03
N GLN A 124 11.17 -15.39 3.22
CA GLN A 124 9.71 -15.31 3.24
C GLN A 124 9.22 -14.34 4.33
N LEU A 125 9.81 -14.41 5.53
CA LEU A 125 9.47 -13.50 6.61
C LEU A 125 9.91 -12.05 6.30
N TRP A 126 11.08 -11.86 5.67
CA TRP A 126 11.53 -10.53 5.27
C TRP A 126 10.56 -9.90 4.26
N ARG A 127 10.07 -10.66 3.29
CA ARG A 127 9.01 -10.23 2.36
C ARG A 127 7.78 -9.72 3.12
N ALA A 128 7.28 -10.49 4.08
CA ALA A 128 6.11 -10.09 4.88
C ALA A 128 6.39 -8.86 5.77
N LEU A 129 7.59 -8.78 6.35
CA LEU A 129 7.99 -7.64 7.19
C LEU A 129 8.16 -6.35 6.39
N THR A 130 8.70 -6.40 5.16
CA THR A 130 8.77 -5.21 4.31
C THR A 130 7.39 -4.63 4.05
N GLN A 131 6.38 -5.48 3.79
CA GLN A 131 5.00 -5.02 3.63
C GLN A 131 4.44 -4.46 4.94
N TRP A 132 4.66 -5.12 6.06
CA TRP A 132 4.17 -4.66 7.34
C TRP A 132 4.76 -3.31 7.76
N LEU A 133 6.07 -3.11 7.57
CA LEU A 133 6.75 -1.84 7.82
C LEU A 133 6.27 -0.73 6.87
N GLY A 134 6.06 -1.07 5.60
CA GLY A 134 5.58 -0.15 4.58
C GLY A 134 4.11 0.23 4.71
N GLY A 135 3.25 -0.67 5.23
CA GLY A 135 1.80 -0.49 5.30
C GLY A 135 1.36 0.73 6.09
N MET A 136 1.90 0.93 7.29
CA MET A 136 1.64 2.14 8.09
C MET A 136 2.57 3.31 7.78
N GLY A 137 3.54 3.09 6.86
CA GLY A 137 4.56 4.07 6.54
C GLY A 137 5.70 4.11 7.56
N VAL A 138 6.92 4.03 7.05
CA VAL A 138 8.15 3.99 7.88
C VAL A 138 8.35 5.29 8.66
N LEU A 139 7.89 6.42 8.11
CA LEU A 139 8.02 7.72 8.78
C LEU A 139 6.97 7.93 9.88
N VAL A 140 5.79 7.33 9.79
CA VAL A 140 4.83 7.31 10.89
C VAL A 140 5.39 6.49 12.05
N LEU A 141 6.10 5.38 11.76
CA LEU A 141 6.85 4.62 12.76
C LEU A 141 7.93 5.48 13.42
N LEU A 142 8.71 6.21 12.62
CA LEU A 142 9.70 7.16 13.11
C LEU A 142 9.08 8.18 14.06
N LEU A 143 7.92 8.75 13.72
CA LEU A 143 7.21 9.72 14.55
C LEU A 143 6.69 9.11 15.85
N ALA A 144 6.24 7.85 15.82
CA ALA A 144 5.79 7.14 17.02
C ALA A 144 6.95 6.87 18.00
N LEU A 145 8.14 6.54 17.48
CA LEU A 145 9.32 6.20 18.28
C LEU A 145 10.12 7.44 18.74
N MET A 146 10.08 8.55 18.01
CA MET A 146 10.90 9.74 18.29
C MET A 146 10.06 11.01 18.55
N PRO A 147 9.50 11.18 19.76
CA PRO A 147 8.64 12.32 20.09
C PRO A 147 9.34 13.68 20.05
N LYS A 148 10.67 13.74 19.94
CA LYS A 148 11.47 14.98 20.00
C LYS A 148 11.69 15.66 18.65
N LEU A 149 11.09 15.21 17.55
CA LEU A 149 11.24 15.84 16.22
C LEU A 149 10.55 17.22 16.10
N GLY A 150 9.84 17.66 17.13
CA GLY A 150 9.31 19.01 17.25
C GLY A 150 8.18 19.34 16.25
N GLU A 151 8.02 20.65 15.95
CA GLU A 151 6.98 21.16 15.04
C GLU A 151 7.08 20.63 13.59
N GLY A 152 8.22 20.08 13.19
CA GLY A 152 8.44 19.47 11.87
C GLY A 152 7.74 18.12 11.66
N SER A 153 7.30 17.45 12.73
CA SER A 153 6.62 16.15 12.68
C SER A 153 5.30 16.18 11.87
N VAL A 154 4.59 17.30 11.90
CA VAL A 154 3.34 17.51 11.14
C VAL A 154 3.61 17.49 9.63
N ASN A 155 4.71 18.10 9.20
CA ASN A 155 5.07 18.17 7.78
C ASN A 155 5.50 16.81 7.23
N LEU A 156 6.17 15.99 8.04
CA LEU A 156 6.52 14.61 7.68
C LEU A 156 5.26 13.74 7.56
N MET A 157 4.35 13.83 8.52
CA MET A 157 3.10 13.06 8.49
C MET A 157 2.22 13.46 7.30
N LYS A 158 2.11 14.76 6.99
CA LYS A 158 1.39 15.23 5.80
C LYS A 158 2.05 14.81 4.49
N ALA A 159 3.38 14.66 4.46
CA ALA A 159 4.11 14.23 3.27
C ALA A 159 3.97 12.74 3.00
N GLU A 160 3.76 11.91 4.03
CA GLU A 160 3.59 10.45 3.89
C GLU A 160 2.11 10.05 3.72
N SER A 161 1.18 10.83 4.27
CA SER A 161 -0.26 10.57 4.17
C SER A 161 -1.01 11.85 3.78
N PRO A 162 -0.87 12.32 2.54
CA PRO A 162 -1.56 13.49 2.02
C PRO A 162 -3.01 13.14 1.67
N GLY A 163 -3.89 13.09 2.67
CA GLY A 163 -5.34 12.96 2.44
C GLY A 163 -6.02 14.31 2.18
N PRO A 164 -7.17 14.34 1.49
CA PRO A 164 -7.92 15.57 1.21
C PRO A 164 -8.44 16.27 2.48
N ILE A 165 -8.54 15.56 3.61
CA ILE A 165 -8.92 16.09 4.91
C ILE A 165 -8.05 15.47 5.99
N SER A 166 -7.12 16.21 6.55
CA SER A 166 -6.36 15.81 7.73
C SER A 166 -7.12 16.21 9.00
N SER A 167 -7.99 15.35 9.52
CA SER A 167 -8.57 15.56 10.86
C SER A 167 -7.49 15.31 11.92
N LYS A 168 -7.18 16.34 12.72
CA LYS A 168 -6.33 16.17 13.90
C LYS A 168 -7.14 15.44 14.98
N LEU A 169 -6.89 14.15 15.15
CA LEU A 169 -7.54 13.34 16.19
C LEU A 169 -7.10 13.69 17.60
N LEU A 170 -5.83 13.98 17.77
CA LEU A 170 -5.22 14.28 19.05
C LEU A 170 -4.40 15.57 18.96
N PRO A 171 -4.23 16.29 20.09
CA PRO A 171 -3.50 17.55 20.13
C PRO A 171 -2.03 17.43 19.69
N ARG A 172 -1.44 16.23 19.84
CA ARG A 172 -0.05 15.96 19.48
C ARG A 172 0.05 14.92 18.38
N THR A 173 0.77 15.20 17.33
CA THR A 173 1.02 14.31 16.17
C THR A 173 1.62 12.96 16.59
N ASN A 174 2.48 12.97 17.61
CA ASN A 174 3.11 11.77 18.14
C ASN A 174 2.12 10.83 18.83
N ASP A 175 1.13 11.34 19.54
CA ASP A 175 0.11 10.53 20.19
C ASP A 175 -0.83 9.91 19.14
N THR A 176 -1.10 10.64 18.06
CA THR A 176 -1.83 10.11 16.90
C THR A 176 -1.05 8.96 16.25
N ALA A 177 0.26 9.10 16.01
CA ALA A 177 1.08 8.03 15.44
C ALA A 177 1.12 6.78 16.33
N LYS A 178 1.29 6.95 17.64
CA LYS A 178 1.26 5.82 18.59
C LYS A 178 -0.08 5.09 18.59
N MET A 179 -1.18 5.85 18.57
CA MET A 179 -2.53 5.29 18.51
C MET A 179 -2.74 4.46 17.23
N LEU A 180 -2.34 4.99 16.08
CA LEU A 180 -2.45 4.29 14.81
C LEU A 180 -1.65 2.97 14.81
N TYR A 181 -0.38 3.01 15.30
CA TYR A 181 0.42 1.79 15.42
C TYR A 181 -0.15 0.79 16.43
N SER A 182 -0.74 1.25 17.53
CA SER A 182 -1.38 0.35 18.50
C SER A 182 -2.55 -0.42 17.88
N ILE A 183 -3.40 0.25 17.07
CA ILE A 183 -4.50 -0.39 16.34
C ILE A 183 -3.95 -1.38 15.32
N TYR A 184 -2.90 -0.99 14.60
CA TYR A 184 -2.26 -1.81 13.58
C TYR A 184 -1.70 -3.12 14.17
N ILE A 185 -0.97 -3.05 15.28
CA ILE A 185 -0.42 -4.21 16.00
C ILE A 185 -1.57 -5.08 16.54
N LEU A 186 -2.61 -4.46 17.12
CA LEU A 186 -3.76 -5.18 17.67
C LEU A 186 -4.49 -5.97 16.56
N LEU A 187 -4.74 -5.36 15.41
CA LEU A 187 -5.36 -6.03 14.27
C LEU A 187 -4.49 -7.18 13.75
N THR A 188 -3.17 -6.98 13.63
CA THR A 188 -2.24 -8.04 13.22
C THR A 188 -2.28 -9.24 14.18
N ALA A 189 -2.26 -8.98 15.48
CA ALA A 189 -2.35 -10.03 16.50
C ALA A 189 -3.72 -10.74 16.46
N ALA A 190 -4.79 -9.99 16.32
CA ALA A 190 -6.15 -10.54 16.25
C ALA A 190 -6.33 -11.45 15.03
N GLU A 191 -5.87 -11.03 13.85
CA GLU A 191 -5.91 -11.85 12.63
C GLU A 191 -5.04 -13.09 12.74
N THR A 192 -3.82 -12.97 13.27
CA THR A 192 -2.92 -14.12 13.50
C THR A 192 -3.61 -15.19 14.36
N LEU A 193 -4.26 -14.77 15.45
CA LEU A 193 -4.98 -15.68 16.33
C LEU A 193 -6.22 -16.29 15.66
N ALA A 194 -6.98 -15.51 14.88
CA ALA A 194 -8.14 -15.98 14.14
C ALA A 194 -7.74 -17.01 13.06
N LEU A 195 -6.68 -16.74 12.27
CA LEU A 195 -6.17 -17.69 11.28
C LEU A 195 -5.63 -18.96 11.94
N ARG A 196 -4.97 -18.84 13.10
CA ARG A 196 -4.51 -20.00 13.87
C ARG A 196 -5.68 -20.83 14.38
N ALA A 197 -6.76 -20.21 14.85
CA ALA A 197 -7.98 -20.89 15.25
C ALA A 197 -8.64 -21.62 14.06
N ALA A 198 -8.53 -21.08 12.84
CA ALA A 198 -8.93 -21.74 11.59
C ALA A 198 -7.94 -22.84 11.13
N ARG A 199 -7.00 -23.27 11.99
CA ARG A 199 -6.00 -24.31 11.78
C ARG A 199 -4.88 -24.00 10.77
N MET A 200 -4.66 -22.73 10.42
CA MET A 200 -3.50 -22.34 9.63
C MET A 200 -2.20 -22.57 10.43
N PRO A 201 -1.09 -23.06 9.82
CA PRO A 201 0.21 -23.18 10.48
C PRO A 201 0.68 -21.84 11.07
N TRP A 202 1.37 -21.84 12.21
CA TRP A 202 1.80 -20.61 12.89
C TRP A 202 2.59 -19.65 11.99
N PHE A 203 3.56 -20.15 11.24
CA PHE A 203 4.38 -19.33 10.36
C PHE A 203 3.53 -18.67 9.27
N ASP A 204 2.65 -19.46 8.63
CA ASP A 204 1.75 -18.97 7.59
C ASP A 204 0.74 -17.96 8.17
N ALA A 205 0.18 -18.21 9.37
CA ALA A 205 -0.76 -17.31 10.03
C ALA A 205 -0.13 -15.95 10.36
N VAL A 206 1.10 -15.94 10.90
CA VAL A 206 1.83 -14.70 11.20
C VAL A 206 2.15 -13.93 9.92
N THR A 207 2.74 -14.60 8.92
CA THR A 207 3.11 -13.94 7.66
C THR A 207 1.90 -13.43 6.90
N THR A 208 0.79 -14.19 6.86
CA THR A 208 -0.47 -13.76 6.24
C THR A 208 -1.05 -12.54 6.98
N ALA A 209 -1.11 -12.56 8.31
CA ALA A 209 -1.61 -11.40 9.06
C ALA A 209 -0.76 -10.13 8.85
N LEU A 210 0.58 -10.27 8.79
CA LEU A 210 1.47 -9.15 8.47
C LEU A 210 1.13 -8.54 7.11
N THR A 211 0.89 -9.38 6.10
CA THR A 211 0.65 -8.95 4.73
C THR A 211 -0.80 -8.56 4.44
N THR A 212 -1.78 -9.09 5.18
CA THR A 212 -3.20 -8.67 5.10
C THR A 212 -3.41 -7.29 5.71
N ILE A 213 -2.97 -7.07 6.94
CA ILE A 213 -3.20 -5.79 7.64
C ILE A 213 -2.43 -4.64 6.98
N SER A 214 -1.28 -4.94 6.39
CA SER A 214 -0.54 -3.98 5.56
C SER A 214 -1.17 -3.76 4.18
N THR A 215 -2.16 -4.58 3.81
CA THR A 215 -2.76 -4.60 2.46
C THR A 215 -1.72 -4.83 1.35
N GLY A 216 -0.79 -5.77 1.59
CA GLY A 216 0.35 -5.99 0.70
C GLY A 216 0.29 -7.27 -0.14
N GLY A 217 -0.32 -8.35 0.38
CA GLY A 217 -0.68 -9.56 -0.37
C GLY A 217 0.44 -10.54 -0.71
N PHE A 218 1.67 -10.34 -0.24
CA PHE A 218 2.69 -11.36 -0.41
C PHE A 218 2.29 -12.65 0.32
N SER A 219 2.32 -13.76 -0.40
CA SER A 219 2.06 -15.09 0.14
C SER A 219 3.35 -15.90 0.28
N VAL A 220 3.35 -16.83 1.23
CA VAL A 220 4.37 -17.88 1.38
C VAL A 220 4.04 -19.11 0.54
N ARG A 221 2.83 -19.18 -0.02
CA ARG A 221 2.35 -20.28 -0.87
C ARG A 221 2.25 -19.82 -2.32
N ASN A 222 2.56 -20.71 -3.25
CA ASN A 222 2.52 -20.40 -4.68
C ASN A 222 1.09 -20.07 -5.16
N GLU A 223 0.10 -20.77 -4.62
CA GLU A 223 -1.31 -20.60 -4.95
C GLU A 223 -2.00 -19.54 -4.10
N SER A 224 -1.23 -18.68 -3.40
CA SER A 224 -1.77 -17.67 -2.49
C SER A 224 -2.70 -18.29 -1.43
N ILE A 225 -3.86 -17.69 -1.19
CA ILE A 225 -4.85 -18.19 -0.19
C ILE A 225 -5.61 -19.42 -0.70
N ALA A 226 -5.67 -19.62 -2.01
CA ALA A 226 -6.26 -20.83 -2.62
C ALA A 226 -5.67 -22.14 -2.06
N TYR A 227 -4.40 -22.14 -1.63
CA TYR A 227 -3.71 -23.30 -1.04
C TYR A 227 -4.45 -23.89 0.15
N TYR A 228 -5.07 -23.06 1.00
CA TYR A 228 -5.68 -23.53 2.26
C TYR A 228 -7.04 -24.19 2.08
N GLN A 229 -7.72 -23.99 0.94
CA GLN A 229 -9.03 -24.58 0.59
C GLN A 229 -10.05 -24.50 1.75
N SER A 230 -10.05 -23.43 2.50
CA SER A 230 -10.86 -23.24 3.72
C SER A 230 -11.70 -21.99 3.64
N SER A 231 -13.03 -22.15 3.58
CA SER A 231 -13.98 -21.05 3.61
C SER A 231 -13.83 -20.17 4.88
N ALA A 232 -13.49 -20.79 6.02
CA ALA A 232 -13.25 -20.06 7.26
C ALA A 232 -12.04 -19.12 7.14
N VAL A 233 -10.93 -19.58 6.54
CA VAL A 233 -9.74 -18.76 6.26
C VAL A 233 -10.09 -17.62 5.31
N ASN A 234 -10.83 -17.92 4.23
CA ASN A 234 -11.23 -16.92 3.25
C ASN A 234 -12.04 -15.78 3.89
N TRP A 235 -13.07 -16.11 4.69
CA TRP A 235 -13.90 -15.11 5.34
C TRP A 235 -13.17 -14.31 6.43
N ILE A 236 -12.26 -14.93 7.19
CA ILE A 236 -11.40 -14.20 8.13
C ILE A 236 -10.59 -13.15 7.37
N ILE A 237 -9.90 -13.53 6.29
CA ILE A 237 -9.08 -12.63 5.49
C ILE A 237 -9.94 -11.52 4.86
N VAL A 238 -11.14 -11.84 4.32
CA VAL A 238 -12.07 -10.83 3.78
C VAL A 238 -12.41 -9.77 4.81
N VAL A 239 -12.74 -10.18 6.04
CA VAL A 239 -13.08 -9.24 7.12
C VAL A 239 -11.88 -8.35 7.47
N PHE A 240 -10.67 -8.91 7.60
CA PHE A 240 -9.50 -8.14 7.95
C PHE A 240 -9.01 -7.25 6.80
N MET A 241 -9.09 -7.68 5.53
CA MET A 241 -8.85 -6.82 4.36
C MET A 241 -9.83 -5.65 4.30
N PHE A 242 -11.12 -5.90 4.55
CA PHE A 242 -12.13 -4.84 4.60
C PHE A 242 -11.81 -3.82 5.68
N VAL A 243 -11.51 -4.28 6.90
CA VAL A 243 -11.22 -3.41 8.06
C VAL A 243 -9.93 -2.63 7.88
N SER A 244 -8.84 -3.24 7.37
CA SER A 244 -7.56 -2.56 7.16
C SER A 244 -7.63 -1.47 6.10
N SER A 245 -8.61 -1.54 5.20
CA SER A 245 -8.86 -0.54 4.14
C SER A 245 -9.79 0.59 4.58
N VAL A 246 -10.37 0.51 5.77
CA VAL A 246 -11.12 1.59 6.39
C VAL A 246 -10.14 2.61 7.01
N ASN A 247 -10.52 3.87 7.03
CA ASN A 247 -9.75 4.92 7.71
C ASN A 247 -9.50 4.55 9.19
N PHE A 248 -8.23 4.48 9.59
CA PHE A 248 -7.84 4.13 10.97
C PHE A 248 -8.40 5.07 12.03
N THR A 249 -8.70 6.33 11.65
CA THR A 249 -9.44 7.27 12.49
C THR A 249 -10.82 6.74 12.84
N LEU A 250 -11.55 6.19 11.86
CA LEU A 250 -12.86 5.61 12.08
C LEU A 250 -12.78 4.36 12.96
N LEU A 251 -11.72 3.55 12.81
CA LEU A 251 -11.49 2.39 13.70
C LEU A 251 -11.27 2.83 15.15
N PHE A 252 -10.52 3.91 15.37
CA PHE A 252 -10.36 4.50 16.70
C PHE A 252 -11.71 4.97 17.28
N LEU A 253 -12.52 5.69 16.48
CA LEU A 253 -13.84 6.15 16.89
C LEU A 253 -14.77 4.97 17.21
N ALA A 254 -14.70 3.87 16.45
CA ALA A 254 -15.43 2.64 16.73
C ALA A 254 -15.00 2.02 18.06
N GLY A 255 -13.71 1.93 18.34
CA GLY A 255 -13.15 1.46 19.61
C GLY A 255 -13.55 2.31 20.82
N THR A 256 -13.75 3.61 20.62
CA THR A 256 -14.25 4.55 21.65
C THR A 256 -15.77 4.65 21.71
N ARG A 257 -16.49 3.72 21.10
CA ARG A 257 -17.97 3.61 21.04
C ARG A 257 -18.69 4.80 20.39
N ARG A 258 -18.00 5.58 19.56
CA ARG A 258 -18.61 6.70 18.81
C ARG A 258 -19.18 6.25 17.47
N TRP A 259 -19.96 5.17 17.46
CA TRP A 259 -20.50 4.51 16.26
C TRP A 259 -21.32 5.44 15.36
N ARG A 260 -22.00 6.45 15.93
CA ARG A 260 -22.79 7.40 15.13
C ARG A 260 -21.92 8.20 14.15
N GLU A 261 -20.70 8.53 14.53
CA GLU A 261 -19.75 9.26 13.66
C GLU A 261 -19.19 8.34 12.58
N VAL A 262 -18.89 7.09 12.94
CA VAL A 262 -18.42 6.08 11.98
C VAL A 262 -19.46 5.87 10.89
N LEU A 263 -20.72 5.66 11.24
CA LEU A 263 -21.81 5.42 10.28
C LEU A 263 -22.23 6.66 9.48
N ARG A 264 -21.83 7.86 9.89
CA ARG A 264 -22.07 9.10 9.15
C ARG A 264 -21.02 9.40 8.11
N SER A 265 -19.87 8.70 8.10
CA SER A 265 -18.83 8.93 7.12
C SER A 265 -19.32 8.63 5.69
N ASP A 266 -19.27 9.63 4.84
CA ASP A 266 -19.61 9.54 3.41
C ASP A 266 -18.67 8.54 2.71
N GLU A 267 -17.37 8.58 3.04
CA GLU A 267 -16.35 7.71 2.46
C GLU A 267 -16.62 6.24 2.79
N LEU A 268 -16.88 5.91 4.06
CA LEU A 268 -17.15 4.54 4.48
C LEU A 268 -18.42 3.97 3.81
N ARG A 269 -19.47 4.80 3.66
CA ARG A 269 -20.70 4.39 2.99
C ARG A 269 -20.46 4.05 1.52
N VAL A 270 -19.71 4.91 0.81
CA VAL A 270 -19.40 4.68 -0.60
C VAL A 270 -18.47 3.48 -0.76
N TYR A 271 -17.43 3.36 0.08
CA TYR A 271 -16.54 2.20 0.11
C TYR A 271 -17.31 0.89 0.30
N SER A 272 -18.17 0.81 1.33
CA SER A 272 -19.01 -0.36 1.58
C SER A 272 -19.97 -0.63 0.43
N GLY A 273 -20.56 0.43 -0.15
CA GLY A 273 -21.45 0.32 -1.32
C GLY A 273 -20.73 -0.28 -2.54
N ILE A 274 -19.49 0.13 -2.81
CA ILE A 274 -18.67 -0.45 -3.89
C ILE A 274 -18.38 -1.93 -3.59
N VAL A 275 -17.92 -2.27 -2.37
CA VAL A 275 -17.58 -3.65 -2.01
C VAL A 275 -18.80 -4.57 -2.15
N PHE A 276 -19.91 -4.25 -1.49
CA PHE A 276 -21.09 -5.12 -1.52
C PHE A 276 -21.78 -5.12 -2.89
N GLY A 277 -21.86 -3.97 -3.55
CA GLY A 277 -22.47 -3.87 -4.89
C GLY A 277 -21.69 -4.64 -5.94
N SER A 278 -20.36 -4.47 -6.01
CA SER A 278 -19.53 -5.20 -6.97
C SER A 278 -19.49 -6.70 -6.66
N SER A 279 -19.45 -7.10 -5.38
CA SER A 279 -19.52 -8.51 -5.00
C SER A 279 -20.84 -9.16 -5.42
N ALA A 280 -21.96 -8.46 -5.24
CA ALA A 280 -23.25 -8.96 -5.66
C ALA A 280 -23.38 -9.10 -7.18
N LEU A 281 -22.88 -8.10 -7.95
CA LEU A 281 -22.89 -8.13 -9.41
C LEU A 281 -22.05 -9.29 -9.97
N ILE A 282 -20.83 -9.48 -9.42
CA ILE A 282 -19.94 -10.58 -9.84
C ILE A 282 -20.52 -11.92 -9.43
N ALA A 283 -21.05 -12.08 -8.20
CA ALA A 283 -21.67 -13.32 -7.77
C ALA A 283 -22.83 -13.72 -8.66
N LEU A 284 -23.69 -12.76 -9.05
CA LEU A 284 -24.76 -12.99 -9.99
C LEU A 284 -24.25 -13.44 -11.36
N ASP A 285 -23.26 -12.76 -11.93
CA ASP A 285 -22.66 -13.10 -13.23
C ASP A 285 -22.04 -14.52 -13.21
N LEU A 286 -21.33 -14.86 -12.12
CA LEU A 286 -20.75 -16.20 -11.94
C LEU A 286 -21.84 -17.29 -11.86
N VAL A 287 -22.91 -17.08 -11.09
CA VAL A 287 -24.02 -18.06 -11.00
C VAL A 287 -24.69 -18.25 -12.37
N LEU A 288 -24.98 -17.14 -13.08
CA LEU A 288 -25.70 -17.19 -14.34
C LEU A 288 -24.89 -17.78 -15.49
N LYS A 289 -23.57 -17.49 -15.56
CA LYS A 289 -22.74 -17.87 -16.70
C LYS A 289 -21.92 -19.14 -16.45
N THR A 290 -21.55 -19.43 -15.20
CA THR A 290 -20.71 -20.60 -14.90
C THR A 290 -21.45 -21.73 -14.21
N GLY A 291 -22.73 -21.53 -13.81
CA GLY A 291 -23.54 -22.52 -13.11
C GLY A 291 -23.04 -22.85 -11.70
N ARG A 292 -22.23 -22.00 -11.10
CA ARG A 292 -21.69 -22.20 -9.74
C ARG A 292 -22.79 -22.14 -8.69
N SER A 293 -22.57 -22.82 -7.55
CA SER A 293 -23.45 -22.67 -6.39
C SER A 293 -23.39 -21.23 -5.86
N VAL A 294 -24.55 -20.73 -5.39
CA VAL A 294 -24.67 -19.35 -4.88
C VAL A 294 -23.68 -19.07 -3.75
N GLY A 295 -23.46 -20.03 -2.84
CA GLY A 295 -22.54 -19.87 -1.72
C GLY A 295 -21.09 -19.67 -2.17
N SER A 296 -20.61 -20.52 -3.09
CA SER A 296 -19.25 -20.40 -3.65
C SER A 296 -19.08 -19.12 -4.45
N ALA A 297 -20.08 -18.73 -5.26
CA ALA A 297 -20.04 -17.50 -6.04
C ALA A 297 -19.94 -16.25 -5.15
N ILE A 298 -20.70 -16.19 -4.05
CA ILE A 298 -20.63 -15.09 -3.08
C ILE A 298 -19.27 -15.05 -2.38
N GLU A 299 -18.74 -16.19 -1.94
CA GLU A 299 -17.46 -16.26 -1.24
C GLU A 299 -16.32 -15.74 -2.12
N HIS A 300 -16.17 -16.29 -3.33
CA HIS A 300 -15.08 -15.90 -4.21
C HIS A 300 -15.25 -14.49 -4.77
N ALA A 301 -16.49 -14.05 -5.09
CA ALA A 301 -16.75 -12.68 -5.51
C ALA A 301 -16.42 -11.68 -4.38
N ALA A 302 -16.86 -11.92 -3.15
CA ALA A 302 -16.56 -11.07 -2.01
C ALA A 302 -15.06 -11.02 -1.73
N PHE A 303 -14.36 -12.15 -1.83
CA PHE A 303 -12.92 -12.22 -1.64
C PHE A 303 -12.20 -11.39 -2.72
N GLN A 304 -12.47 -11.62 -4.01
CA GLN A 304 -11.75 -10.94 -5.10
C GLN A 304 -12.07 -9.44 -5.17
N VAL A 305 -13.30 -9.03 -4.90
CA VAL A 305 -13.62 -7.60 -4.81
C VAL A 305 -12.90 -6.95 -3.64
N THR A 306 -12.94 -7.60 -2.46
CA THR A 306 -12.30 -7.01 -1.27
C THR A 306 -10.79 -6.97 -1.42
N THR A 307 -10.16 -8.00 -1.98
CA THR A 307 -8.71 -8.03 -2.17
C THR A 307 -8.22 -6.96 -3.14
N LEU A 308 -8.99 -6.65 -4.20
CA LEU A 308 -8.60 -5.64 -5.18
C LEU A 308 -8.89 -4.21 -4.71
N ILE A 309 -10.03 -3.94 -4.07
CA ILE A 309 -10.32 -2.60 -3.55
C ILE A 309 -9.47 -2.25 -2.34
N SER A 310 -9.14 -3.24 -1.51
CA SER A 310 -8.20 -3.06 -0.41
C SER A 310 -6.75 -2.95 -0.87
N THR A 311 -6.52 -3.20 -2.15
CA THR A 311 -5.18 -3.28 -2.75
C THR A 311 -4.27 -4.33 -2.08
N THR A 312 -4.86 -5.39 -1.53
CA THR A 312 -4.11 -6.49 -0.91
C THR A 312 -3.54 -7.44 -1.96
N GLY A 313 -4.33 -7.85 -2.96
CA GLY A 313 -3.85 -8.66 -4.07
C GLY A 313 -3.77 -10.16 -3.82
N TYR A 314 -4.38 -10.71 -2.78
CA TYR A 314 -4.52 -12.16 -2.62
C TYR A 314 -5.48 -12.75 -3.63
N CYS A 315 -5.32 -14.04 -3.92
CA CYS A 315 -6.27 -14.78 -4.75
C CYS A 315 -6.72 -16.10 -4.09
N THR A 316 -7.99 -16.42 -4.29
CA THR A 316 -8.58 -17.74 -3.98
C THR A 316 -8.86 -18.53 -5.23
N GLU A 317 -8.86 -17.91 -6.39
CA GLU A 317 -9.05 -18.47 -7.72
C GLU A 317 -8.39 -17.59 -8.78
N ASP A 318 -8.18 -18.16 -9.96
CA ASP A 318 -7.76 -17.40 -11.13
C ASP A 318 -8.95 -16.63 -11.71
N PHE A 319 -9.06 -15.34 -11.34
CA PHE A 319 -10.14 -14.49 -11.84
C PHE A 319 -9.93 -14.05 -13.30
N ASP A 320 -8.78 -14.32 -13.90
CA ASP A 320 -8.57 -14.06 -15.33
C ASP A 320 -9.41 -15.02 -16.21
N LEU A 321 -9.80 -16.16 -15.64
CA LEU A 321 -10.70 -17.13 -16.26
C LEU A 321 -12.19 -16.79 -16.05
N TRP A 322 -12.51 -15.73 -15.31
CA TRP A 322 -13.90 -15.35 -15.05
C TRP A 322 -14.55 -14.70 -16.27
N PRO A 323 -15.90 -14.64 -16.32
CA PRO A 323 -16.60 -13.96 -17.39
C PRO A 323 -16.15 -12.52 -17.58
N GLN A 324 -16.17 -12.04 -18.82
CA GLN A 324 -15.66 -10.70 -19.19
C GLN A 324 -16.26 -9.56 -18.36
N PHE A 325 -17.55 -9.66 -18.03
CA PHE A 325 -18.22 -8.66 -17.19
C PHE A 325 -17.59 -8.60 -15.80
N SER A 326 -17.40 -9.76 -15.15
CA SER A 326 -16.77 -9.86 -13.83
C SER A 326 -15.34 -9.29 -13.84
N ARG A 327 -14.52 -9.61 -14.87
CA ARG A 327 -13.16 -9.06 -15.04
C ARG A 327 -13.16 -7.54 -15.19
N LEU A 328 -14.10 -6.99 -15.95
CA LEU A 328 -14.23 -5.54 -16.12
C LEU A 328 -14.63 -4.84 -14.81
N VAL A 329 -15.55 -5.42 -14.03
CA VAL A 329 -15.91 -4.89 -12.70
C VAL A 329 -14.70 -4.90 -11.78
N LEU A 330 -13.92 -5.98 -11.75
CA LEU A 330 -12.67 -6.07 -10.96
C LEU A 330 -11.67 -5.01 -11.39
N LEU A 331 -11.48 -4.79 -12.70
CA LEU A 331 -10.60 -3.75 -13.23
C LEU A 331 -11.01 -2.34 -12.74
N ILE A 332 -12.31 -2.03 -12.76
CA ILE A 332 -12.84 -0.73 -12.27
C ILE A 332 -12.58 -0.59 -10.77
N VAL A 333 -12.76 -1.66 -10.00
CA VAL A 333 -12.51 -1.68 -8.55
C VAL A 333 -11.02 -1.44 -8.23
N MET A 334 -10.08 -1.92 -9.06
CA MET A 334 -8.64 -1.68 -8.89
C MET A 334 -8.25 -0.19 -8.94
N PHE A 335 -8.99 0.64 -9.69
CA PHE A 335 -8.78 2.08 -9.69
C PHE A 335 -9.22 2.74 -8.38
N ALA A 336 -10.29 2.23 -7.77
CA ALA A 336 -10.91 2.91 -6.63
C ALA A 336 -9.99 2.96 -5.39
N GLY A 337 -9.39 1.83 -5.04
CA GLY A 337 -8.58 1.70 -3.82
C GLY A 337 -9.42 1.79 -2.54
N GLY A 338 -8.75 1.82 -1.38
CA GLY A 338 -9.40 1.92 -0.07
C GLY A 338 -9.73 3.34 0.37
N CYS A 339 -10.07 3.50 1.65
CA CYS A 339 -10.33 4.81 2.26
C CYS A 339 -9.05 5.59 2.51
N ALA A 340 -9.12 6.92 2.50
CA ALA A 340 -8.02 7.78 2.91
C ALA A 340 -7.66 7.53 4.38
N GLY A 341 -6.37 7.54 4.71
CA GLY A 341 -5.91 7.22 6.07
C GLY A 341 -6.05 5.75 6.46
N SER A 342 -6.11 4.85 5.47
CA SER A 342 -5.93 3.40 5.60
C SER A 342 -4.57 2.95 5.06
N THR A 343 -4.26 1.67 5.17
CA THR A 343 -3.04 1.07 4.59
C THR A 343 -3.12 0.87 3.07
N ALA A 344 -4.34 0.84 2.50
CA ALA A 344 -4.60 0.59 1.10
C ALA A 344 -3.99 1.64 0.15
N GLY A 345 -3.66 1.25 -1.06
CA GLY A 345 -3.22 2.10 -2.17
C GLY A 345 -4.36 2.69 -3.01
N GLY A 346 -4.12 2.91 -4.30
CA GLY A 346 -5.09 3.41 -5.28
C GLY A 346 -5.41 4.90 -5.18
N ILE A 347 -6.41 5.34 -5.95
CA ILE A 347 -6.83 6.75 -6.01
C ILE A 347 -7.42 7.23 -4.69
N LYS A 348 -7.99 6.34 -3.89
CA LYS A 348 -8.77 6.54 -2.66
C LYS A 348 -10.22 6.94 -2.90
N VAL A 349 -11.11 6.26 -2.16
CA VAL A 349 -12.56 6.49 -2.29
C VAL A 349 -12.95 7.94 -2.02
N SER A 350 -12.31 8.63 -1.06
CA SER A 350 -12.59 10.04 -0.78
C SER A 350 -12.39 10.95 -1.99
N ARG A 351 -11.31 10.73 -2.78
CA ARG A 351 -11.07 11.51 -4.01
C ARG A 351 -12.11 11.22 -5.08
N ILE A 352 -12.50 9.95 -5.23
CA ILE A 352 -13.57 9.57 -6.16
C ILE A 352 -14.87 10.27 -5.77
N VAL A 353 -15.24 10.27 -4.48
CA VAL A 353 -16.42 10.98 -3.98
C VAL A 353 -16.35 12.47 -4.29
N LEU A 354 -15.18 13.10 -4.07
CA LEU A 354 -14.99 14.54 -4.36
C LEU A 354 -15.10 14.85 -5.86
N LEU A 355 -14.51 14.00 -6.73
CA LEU A 355 -14.61 14.16 -8.18
C LEU A 355 -16.08 14.07 -8.66
N PHE A 356 -16.84 13.08 -8.17
CA PHE A 356 -18.26 12.96 -8.52
C PHE A 356 -19.11 14.11 -7.98
N LYS A 357 -18.86 14.56 -6.73
CA LYS A 357 -19.55 15.73 -6.15
C LYS A 357 -19.17 17.01 -6.93
N GLY A 358 -17.91 17.14 -7.36
CA GLY A 358 -17.44 18.23 -8.21
C GLY A 358 -18.14 18.26 -9.55
N LEU A 359 -18.14 17.13 -10.26
CA LEU A 359 -18.85 16.99 -11.54
C LEU A 359 -20.34 17.33 -11.41
N LYS A 360 -21.01 16.81 -10.39
CA LYS A 360 -22.44 17.11 -10.14
C LYS A 360 -22.68 18.59 -9.86
N ARG A 361 -21.79 19.26 -9.13
CA ARG A 361 -21.87 20.70 -8.89
C ARG A 361 -21.70 21.49 -10.18
N ASP A 362 -20.69 21.15 -10.97
CA ASP A 362 -20.37 21.89 -12.20
C ASP A 362 -21.48 21.72 -13.27
N LEU A 363 -22.04 20.52 -13.40
CA LEU A 363 -23.23 20.28 -14.24
C LEU A 363 -24.44 21.11 -13.78
N ARG A 364 -24.67 21.21 -12.47
CA ARG A 364 -25.76 22.06 -11.96
C ARG A 364 -25.51 23.55 -12.19
N ARG A 365 -24.23 23.99 -12.06
CA ARG A 365 -23.86 25.38 -12.33
C ARG A 365 -24.12 25.81 -13.77
N ILE A 366 -24.04 24.88 -14.72
CA ILE A 366 -24.47 25.15 -16.13
C ILE A 366 -25.96 25.49 -16.21
N LEU A 367 -26.79 24.77 -15.43
CA LEU A 367 -28.24 24.97 -15.42
C LEU A 367 -28.68 26.14 -14.53
N HIS A 368 -27.98 26.36 -13.44
CA HIS A 368 -28.29 27.37 -12.41
C HIS A 368 -27.07 28.25 -12.12
N THR A 369 -26.76 29.17 -13.02
CA THR A 369 -25.50 29.97 -13.02
C THR A 369 -25.27 30.82 -11.76
N ARG A 370 -26.33 31.16 -11.01
CA ARG A 370 -26.26 31.97 -9.77
C ARG A 370 -26.21 31.12 -8.49
N GLU A 371 -26.30 29.81 -8.61
CA GLU A 371 -26.31 28.95 -7.42
C GLU A 371 -24.88 28.67 -6.96
N VAL A 372 -24.56 29.09 -5.73
CA VAL A 372 -23.26 28.79 -5.07
C VAL A 372 -23.49 27.69 -4.06
N ARG A 373 -23.13 26.43 -4.42
CA ARG A 373 -23.17 25.30 -3.49
C ARG A 373 -21.76 24.83 -3.15
N PRO A 374 -21.36 24.89 -1.86
CA PRO A 374 -20.10 24.31 -1.46
C PRO A 374 -20.16 22.78 -1.52
N ILE A 375 -19.06 22.15 -1.91
CA ILE A 375 -18.91 20.69 -1.78
C ILE A 375 -18.64 20.38 -0.32
N THR A 376 -19.33 19.37 0.21
CA THR A 376 -19.15 18.89 1.59
C THR A 376 -18.72 17.44 1.62
N LEU A 377 -17.86 17.07 2.56
CA LEU A 377 -17.49 15.69 2.87
C LEU A 377 -17.63 15.50 4.38
N ASP A 378 -18.33 14.44 4.80
CA ASP A 378 -18.65 14.18 6.21
C ASP A 378 -19.31 15.40 6.94
N GLY A 379 -20.11 16.17 6.18
CA GLY A 379 -20.77 17.38 6.67
C GLY A 379 -19.88 18.64 6.77
N GLN A 380 -18.59 18.54 6.44
CA GLN A 380 -17.66 19.68 6.45
C GLN A 380 -17.49 20.23 5.03
N ARG A 381 -17.38 21.54 4.91
CA ARG A 381 -17.10 22.21 3.64
C ARG A 381 -15.66 21.91 3.20
N VAL A 382 -15.52 21.50 1.93
CA VAL A 382 -14.22 21.28 1.31
C VAL A 382 -13.79 22.54 0.57
N GLU A 383 -12.55 22.95 0.76
CA GLU A 383 -11.95 24.12 0.07
C GLU A 383 -11.76 23.85 -1.41
N GLU A 384 -11.92 24.87 -2.26
CA GLU A 384 -11.76 24.76 -3.71
C GLU A 384 -10.35 24.31 -4.11
N ASP A 385 -9.33 24.76 -3.37
CA ASP A 385 -7.93 24.32 -3.59
C ASP A 385 -7.75 22.81 -3.41
N THR A 386 -8.49 22.21 -2.47
CA THR A 386 -8.49 20.75 -2.27
C THR A 386 -9.11 20.04 -3.47
N ILE A 387 -10.21 20.56 -4.01
CA ILE A 387 -10.89 19.97 -5.18
C ILE A 387 -9.98 20.06 -6.40
N SER A 388 -9.36 21.21 -6.62
CA SER A 388 -8.38 21.42 -7.70
C SER A 388 -7.19 20.47 -7.57
N SER A 389 -6.67 20.29 -6.36
CA SER A 389 -5.57 19.34 -6.07
C SER A 389 -5.96 17.89 -6.37
N VAL A 390 -7.20 17.48 -6.06
CA VAL A 390 -7.71 16.13 -6.36
C VAL A 390 -7.83 15.92 -7.87
N SER A 391 -8.29 16.92 -8.62
CA SER A 391 -8.37 16.85 -10.08
C SER A 391 -6.97 16.77 -10.71
N LEU A 392 -6.01 17.56 -10.22
CA LEU A 392 -4.62 17.51 -10.67
C LEU A 392 -3.98 16.16 -10.37
N PHE A 393 -4.23 15.59 -9.18
CA PHE A 393 -3.76 14.25 -8.82
C PHE A 393 -4.30 13.19 -9.78
N PHE A 394 -5.60 13.20 -10.08
CA PHE A 394 -6.20 12.26 -11.01
C PHE A 394 -5.61 12.37 -12.41
N PHE A 395 -5.40 13.59 -12.90
CA PHE A 395 -4.76 13.83 -14.19
C PHE A 395 -3.32 13.30 -14.24
N ALA A 396 -2.51 13.59 -13.21
CA ALA A 396 -1.16 13.09 -13.09
C ALA A 396 -1.12 11.55 -13.01
N TYR A 397 -2.04 10.95 -12.25
CA TYR A 397 -2.19 9.51 -12.15
C TYR A 397 -2.42 8.86 -13.53
N MET A 398 -3.33 9.41 -14.33
CA MET A 398 -3.60 8.89 -15.67
C MET A 398 -2.40 9.05 -16.61
N ILE A 399 -1.69 10.18 -16.57
CA ILE A 399 -0.47 10.37 -17.37
C ILE A 399 0.59 9.32 -17.01
N ILE A 400 0.84 9.11 -15.72
CA ILE A 400 1.83 8.14 -15.25
C ILE A 400 1.42 6.72 -15.65
N LEU A 401 0.16 6.37 -15.50
CA LEU A 401 -0.38 5.07 -15.92
C LEU A 401 -0.12 4.80 -17.39
N PHE A 402 -0.51 5.72 -18.28
CA PHE A 402 -0.32 5.53 -19.72
C PHE A 402 1.15 5.55 -20.14
N PHE A 403 1.95 6.43 -19.52
CA PHE A 403 3.38 6.50 -19.82
C PHE A 403 4.12 5.24 -19.37
N SER A 404 3.81 4.71 -18.18
CA SER A 404 4.40 3.44 -17.72
C SER A 404 3.95 2.26 -18.58
N ALA A 405 2.66 2.20 -18.96
CA ALA A 405 2.15 1.16 -19.85
C ALA A 405 2.83 1.20 -21.23
N LEU A 406 3.09 2.41 -21.76
CA LEU A 406 3.82 2.57 -23.01
C LEU A 406 5.24 2.02 -22.93
N ILE A 407 5.96 2.25 -21.83
CA ILE A 407 7.32 1.71 -21.68
C ILE A 407 7.29 0.19 -21.49
N VAL A 408 6.35 -0.33 -20.67
CA VAL A 408 6.20 -1.77 -20.43
C VAL A 408 5.82 -2.50 -21.71
N SER A 409 5.09 -1.87 -22.63
CA SER A 409 4.76 -2.45 -23.93
C SER A 409 5.97 -2.71 -24.83
N LEU A 410 7.15 -2.15 -24.52
CA LEU A 410 8.42 -2.47 -25.24
C LEU A 410 8.86 -3.93 -25.03
N ASP A 411 8.33 -4.60 -24.01
CA ASP A 411 8.55 -6.03 -23.78
C ASP A 411 7.63 -6.92 -24.65
N GLU A 412 6.99 -6.35 -25.70
CA GLU A 412 6.10 -7.03 -26.65
C GLU A 412 4.89 -7.72 -25.98
N LEU A 413 4.39 -7.16 -24.87
CA LEU A 413 3.22 -7.67 -24.17
C LEU A 413 1.93 -7.28 -24.90
N ASP A 414 0.90 -8.12 -24.73
CA ASP A 414 -0.46 -7.73 -25.11
C ASP A 414 -0.93 -6.51 -24.32
N PHE A 415 -1.87 -5.76 -24.89
CA PHE A 415 -2.39 -4.53 -24.29
C PHE A 415 -2.92 -4.74 -22.87
N THR A 416 -3.64 -5.86 -22.63
CA THR A 416 -4.21 -6.16 -21.31
C THR A 416 -3.12 -6.32 -20.27
N SER A 417 -2.07 -7.10 -20.57
CA SER A 417 -0.95 -7.34 -19.67
C SER A 417 -0.14 -6.05 -19.38
N ALA A 418 0.23 -5.29 -20.42
CA ALA A 418 1.00 -4.05 -20.25
C ALA A 418 0.22 -2.98 -19.48
N PHE A 419 -1.07 -2.79 -19.81
CA PHE A 419 -1.93 -1.82 -19.13
C PHE A 419 -2.19 -2.20 -17.68
N THR A 420 -2.55 -3.47 -17.41
CA THR A 420 -2.87 -3.89 -16.06
C THR A 420 -1.61 -4.03 -15.18
N ALA A 421 -0.43 -4.38 -15.73
CA ALA A 421 0.84 -4.31 -15.02
C ALA A 421 1.13 -2.89 -14.50
N SER A 422 0.91 -1.89 -15.35
CA SER A 422 1.09 -0.49 -14.96
C SER A 422 0.03 -0.01 -13.98
N LEU A 423 -1.25 -0.39 -14.19
CA LEU A 423 -2.36 -0.06 -13.32
C LEU A 423 -2.17 -0.64 -11.91
N THR A 424 -1.82 -1.92 -11.82
CA THR A 424 -1.63 -2.58 -10.53
C THR A 424 -0.43 -2.00 -9.77
N CYS A 425 0.64 -1.60 -10.47
CA CYS A 425 1.80 -0.97 -9.85
C CYS A 425 1.51 0.46 -9.35
N ILE A 426 0.78 1.29 -10.10
CA ILE A 426 0.44 2.65 -9.63
C ILE A 426 -0.64 2.64 -8.54
N SER A 427 -1.54 1.64 -8.56
CA SER A 427 -2.55 1.46 -7.52
C SER A 427 -2.05 0.68 -6.31
N ASN A 428 -0.85 0.09 -6.37
CA ASN A 428 -0.28 -0.79 -5.34
C ASN A 428 -1.19 -1.98 -5.01
N VAL A 429 -1.64 -2.75 -6.03
CA VAL A 429 -2.62 -3.86 -5.89
C VAL A 429 -1.95 -5.24 -5.95
N GLY A 430 -0.94 -5.42 -6.81
CA GLY A 430 -0.21 -6.67 -7.02
C GLY A 430 -0.61 -7.40 -8.31
N PRO A 431 -1.62 -8.25 -8.34
CA PRO A 431 -2.01 -8.95 -9.55
C PRO A 431 -2.74 -8.05 -10.55
N GLY A 432 -2.50 -8.28 -11.84
CA GLY A 432 -3.22 -7.69 -12.96
C GLY A 432 -4.10 -8.71 -13.68
N LEU A 433 -4.12 -8.63 -15.01
CA LEU A 433 -4.80 -9.56 -15.93
C LEU A 433 -3.79 -10.03 -16.98
N GLY A 434 -4.06 -11.15 -17.62
CA GLY A 434 -3.18 -11.74 -18.63
C GLY A 434 -1.88 -12.27 -18.03
N LEU A 435 -0.74 -11.95 -18.62
CA LEU A 435 0.58 -12.44 -18.21
C LEU A 435 1.03 -11.96 -16.81
N VAL A 436 0.36 -10.98 -16.23
CA VAL A 436 0.56 -10.50 -14.85
C VAL A 436 -0.65 -10.80 -13.96
N GLY A 437 -1.45 -11.79 -14.36
CA GLY A 437 -2.63 -12.26 -13.63
C GLY A 437 -2.33 -12.88 -12.27
N PRO A 438 -3.36 -13.33 -11.55
CA PRO A 438 -3.25 -13.79 -10.16
C PRO A 438 -2.39 -15.04 -9.96
N THR A 439 -2.21 -15.85 -11.01
CA THR A 439 -1.37 -17.05 -11.01
C THR A 439 0.00 -16.84 -11.66
N CYS A 440 0.25 -15.62 -12.15
CA CYS A 440 1.47 -15.24 -12.84
C CYS A 440 2.42 -14.43 -11.94
N ASN A 441 3.57 -14.04 -12.49
CA ASN A 441 4.56 -13.21 -11.79
C ASN A 441 5.24 -12.23 -12.75
N PHE A 442 5.99 -11.27 -12.21
CA PHE A 442 6.66 -10.21 -12.98
C PHE A 442 8.11 -10.57 -13.38
N GLY A 443 8.55 -11.80 -13.12
CA GLY A 443 9.95 -12.23 -13.33
C GLY A 443 10.40 -12.17 -14.78
N PHE A 444 9.49 -12.36 -15.75
CA PHE A 444 9.78 -12.38 -17.19
C PHE A 444 10.05 -11.00 -17.80
N LEU A 445 9.67 -9.91 -17.11
CA LEU A 445 9.85 -8.55 -17.60
C LEU A 445 11.32 -8.16 -17.72
N SER A 446 11.62 -7.27 -18.67
CA SER A 446 12.95 -6.70 -18.84
C SER A 446 13.38 -5.87 -17.61
N PRO A 447 14.68 -5.68 -17.38
CA PRO A 447 15.18 -4.82 -16.32
C PRO A 447 14.65 -3.39 -16.40
N LEU A 448 14.45 -2.85 -17.60
CA LEU A 448 13.89 -1.51 -17.82
C LEU A 448 12.45 -1.44 -17.31
N SER A 449 11.59 -2.38 -17.72
CA SER A 449 10.19 -2.44 -17.28
C SER A 449 10.08 -2.62 -15.77
N LYS A 450 10.93 -3.45 -15.16
CA LYS A 450 10.99 -3.62 -13.69
C LYS A 450 11.37 -2.33 -12.97
N LEU A 451 12.34 -1.56 -13.46
CA LEU A 451 12.72 -0.27 -12.87
C LEU A 451 11.61 0.77 -13.01
N VAL A 452 10.97 0.85 -14.18
CA VAL A 452 9.84 1.77 -14.41
C VAL A 452 8.66 1.41 -13.52
N LEU A 453 8.30 0.14 -13.42
CA LEU A 453 7.21 -0.31 -12.54
C LEU A 453 7.57 -0.08 -11.06
N SER A 454 8.82 -0.31 -10.65
CA SER A 454 9.28 0.02 -9.28
C SER A 454 9.11 1.50 -8.97
N PHE A 455 9.47 2.36 -9.91
CA PHE A 455 9.25 3.81 -9.76
C PHE A 455 7.76 4.16 -9.72
N THR A 456 6.95 3.50 -10.53
CA THR A 456 5.49 3.67 -10.56
C THR A 456 4.84 3.24 -9.24
N MET A 457 5.31 2.14 -8.61
CA MET A 457 4.86 1.71 -7.28
C MET A 457 5.18 2.76 -6.20
N LEU A 458 6.37 3.35 -6.24
CA LEU A 458 6.75 4.43 -5.33
C LEU A 458 5.89 5.68 -5.54
N LEU A 459 5.58 6.06 -6.80
CA LEU A 459 4.69 7.16 -7.12
C LEU A 459 3.27 6.93 -6.57
N GLY A 460 2.74 5.72 -6.73
CA GLY A 460 1.44 5.33 -6.19
C GLY A 460 1.41 5.47 -4.67
N ARG A 461 2.39 4.86 -3.98
CA ARG A 461 2.46 4.83 -2.51
C ARG A 461 2.63 6.21 -1.89
N LEU A 462 3.46 7.06 -2.47
CA LEU A 462 3.72 8.42 -2.01
C LEU A 462 2.72 9.45 -2.53
N GLU A 463 1.62 8.99 -3.14
CA GLU A 463 0.58 9.85 -3.70
C GLU A 463 1.12 10.89 -4.69
N ILE A 464 2.09 10.47 -5.53
CA ILE A 464 2.66 11.17 -6.68
C ILE A 464 3.48 12.41 -6.31
N MET A 465 2.89 13.39 -5.60
CA MET A 465 3.47 14.72 -5.40
C MET A 465 4.84 14.72 -4.68
N PRO A 466 5.06 13.97 -3.58
CA PRO A 466 6.36 13.98 -2.89
C PRO A 466 7.52 13.54 -3.77
N LEU A 467 7.28 12.60 -4.67
CA LEU A 467 8.31 12.07 -5.56
C LEU A 467 8.57 13.00 -6.75
N LEU A 468 7.52 13.60 -7.33
CA LEU A 468 7.65 14.56 -8.41
C LEU A 468 8.41 15.82 -7.99
N VAL A 469 8.28 16.25 -6.75
CA VAL A 469 9.02 17.39 -6.17
C VAL A 469 10.54 17.20 -6.28
N LEU A 470 11.06 15.95 -6.24
CA LEU A 470 12.50 15.69 -6.42
C LEU A 470 13.04 16.12 -7.80
N PHE A 471 12.21 16.12 -8.83
CA PHE A 471 12.61 16.47 -10.20
C PHE A 471 12.55 17.97 -10.48
N LEU A 472 12.03 18.78 -9.54
CA LEU A 472 11.99 20.23 -9.70
C LEU A 472 13.37 20.87 -9.40
N PRO A 473 14.03 21.55 -10.37
CA PRO A 473 15.33 22.21 -10.14
C PRO A 473 15.30 23.21 -8.99
N SER A 474 14.18 23.90 -8.78
CA SER A 474 13.97 24.87 -7.70
C SER A 474 14.08 24.26 -6.28
N VAL A 475 14.01 22.94 -6.16
CA VAL A 475 14.19 22.21 -4.89
C VAL A 475 15.65 22.16 -4.49
N TRP A 476 16.55 21.98 -5.47
CA TRP A 476 17.97 21.77 -5.25
C TRP A 476 18.78 23.06 -5.28
N TRP A 477 18.36 24.02 -6.08
CA TRP A 477 19.04 25.30 -6.27
C TRP A 477 18.28 26.39 -5.49
N LYS A 478 18.97 27.08 -4.58
CA LYS A 478 18.49 28.35 -4.06
C LYS A 478 18.66 29.39 -5.18
N LYS A 479 17.56 30.00 -5.63
CA LYS A 479 17.66 31.36 -6.16
C LYS A 479 17.94 32.32 -5.04
#